data_b7d7e7eea929be97d8d2f304cd62a0cc
#
_entry.id   b7d7e7eea929be97d8d2f304cd62a0cc
#
_cell.length_a   1.000
_cell.length_b   1.000
_cell.length_c   1.000
_cell.angle_alpha   90.00
_cell.angle_beta   90.00
_cell.angle_gamma   90.00
#
_symmetry.space_group_name_H-M   'P 1'
#
loop_
_entity.id
_entity.type
_entity.pdbx_description
1 polymer ?
#
loop_
_entity_poly.entity_id
_entity_poly.type
_entity_poly.pdbx_seq_one_letter_code
_entity_poly.pdbx_strand_id
1 'polypeptide(L)'
;MTQKYTITLLDLPVSVVSDEDEGTVNALAAELNEKLQAALWKSRQVSKTEAALFCALDAFSEAKTLAEKLNRAEAQLELYTANLARMKEENDKLTARVDALEARRRK
;
A
#
# COMPACT_ATOMS: atom_id res chain seq x y z
N MET A 1 -20.49 7.70 -5.10
CA MET A 1 -21.00 9.08 -5.12
C MET A 1 -20.04 10.02 -4.40
N THR A 2 -19.63 11.07 -5.10
CA THR A 2 -18.83 12.13 -4.49
C THR A 2 -19.68 12.96 -3.54
N GLN A 3 -19.18 13.16 -2.33
CA GLN A 3 -19.84 14.00 -1.34
C GLN A 3 -18.88 15.10 -0.90
N LYS A 4 -19.46 16.20 -0.47
CA LYS A 4 -18.71 17.34 0.01
C LYS A 4 -18.68 17.32 1.55
N TYR A 5 -17.48 17.37 2.10
CA TYR A 5 -17.27 17.37 3.53
C TYR A 5 -16.54 18.64 3.96
N THR A 6 -16.84 19.12 5.16
CA THR A 6 -16.09 20.21 5.78
C THR A 6 -15.28 19.61 6.91
N ILE A 7 -13.96 19.70 6.81
CA ILE A 7 -13.02 19.24 7.84
C ILE A 7 -12.26 20.44 8.40
N THR A 8 -11.73 20.28 9.61
CA THR A 8 -10.94 21.32 10.25
C THR A 8 -9.49 20.88 10.36
N LEU A 9 -8.60 21.63 9.74
CA LEU A 9 -7.15 21.37 9.76
C LEU A 9 -6.46 22.60 10.38
N LEU A 10 -5.79 22.42 11.50
CA LEU A 10 -5.14 23.51 12.26
C LEU A 10 -6.10 24.69 12.49
N ASP A 11 -7.31 24.38 12.94
CA ASP A 11 -8.38 25.35 13.22
C ASP A 11 -8.93 26.07 11.98
N LEU A 12 -8.54 25.62 10.79
CA LEU A 12 -9.04 26.18 9.52
C LEU A 12 -10.06 25.23 8.91
N PRO A 13 -11.27 25.70 8.60
CA PRO A 13 -12.26 24.89 7.91
C PRO A 13 -11.88 24.71 6.45
N VAL A 14 -11.91 23.47 5.97
CA VAL A 14 -11.57 23.12 4.59
C VAL A 14 -12.68 22.28 4.02
N SER A 15 -13.16 22.65 2.84
CA SER A 15 -14.14 21.86 2.10
C SER A 15 -13.43 20.85 1.23
N VAL A 16 -13.82 19.59 1.35
CA VAL A 16 -13.22 18.48 0.61
C VAL A 16 -14.31 17.73 -0.12
N VAL A 17 -14.05 17.39 -1.38
CA VAL A 17 -14.92 16.53 -2.17
C VAL A 17 -14.25 15.16 -2.26
N SER A 18 -14.95 14.11 -1.85
CA SER A 18 -14.38 12.77 -1.81
C SER A 18 -15.44 11.71 -2.07
N ASP A 19 -15.01 10.59 -2.65
CA ASP A 19 -15.83 9.39 -2.81
C ASP A 19 -15.87 8.56 -1.54
N GLU A 20 -14.98 8.86 -0.58
CA GLU A 20 -14.88 8.14 0.69
C GLU A 20 -16.06 8.48 1.60
N ASP A 21 -16.35 7.59 2.54
CA ASP A 21 -17.41 7.84 3.51
C ASP A 21 -16.95 8.85 4.58
N GLU A 22 -17.92 9.38 5.32
CA GLU A 22 -17.65 10.41 6.32
C GLU A 22 -16.66 9.93 7.39
N GLY A 23 -16.80 8.69 7.85
CA GLY A 23 -15.91 8.12 8.84
C GLY A 23 -14.46 8.08 8.37
N THR A 24 -14.24 7.68 7.13
CA THR A 24 -12.90 7.63 6.52
C THR A 24 -12.31 9.04 6.39
N VAL A 25 -13.11 10.00 5.90
CA VAL A 25 -12.66 11.39 5.74
C VAL A 25 -12.27 11.99 7.09
N ASN A 26 -13.09 11.76 8.11
CA ASN A 26 -12.81 12.27 9.46
C ASN A 26 -11.56 11.64 10.07
N ALA A 27 -11.34 10.34 9.85
CA ALA A 27 -10.14 9.64 10.32
C ALA A 27 -8.89 10.19 9.65
N LEU A 28 -8.93 10.43 8.34
CA LEU A 28 -7.83 11.03 7.61
C LEU A 28 -7.54 12.45 8.08
N ALA A 29 -8.58 13.24 8.33
CA ALA A 29 -8.43 14.60 8.84
C ALA A 29 -7.78 14.61 10.21
N ALA A 30 -8.17 13.71 11.11
CA ALA A 30 -7.58 13.59 12.45
C ALA A 30 -6.10 13.22 12.37
N GLU A 31 -5.75 12.26 11.52
CA GLU A 31 -4.36 11.84 11.31
C GLU A 31 -3.52 12.97 10.74
N LEU A 32 -4.05 13.67 9.75
CA LEU A 32 -3.35 14.81 9.15
C LEU A 32 -3.14 15.93 10.15
N ASN A 33 -4.14 16.22 10.99
CA ASN A 33 -4.02 17.22 12.05
C ASN A 33 -2.89 16.89 13.02
N GLU A 34 -2.75 15.63 13.41
CA GLU A 34 -1.65 15.20 14.27
C GLU A 34 -0.30 15.48 13.64
N LYS A 35 -0.15 15.16 12.35
CA LYS A 35 1.08 15.38 11.61
C LYS A 35 1.39 16.87 11.45
N LEU A 36 0.36 17.67 11.17
CA LEU A 36 0.51 19.12 11.03
C LEU A 36 0.94 19.75 12.36
N GLN A 37 0.31 19.35 13.46
CA GLN A 37 0.68 19.83 14.78
C GLN A 37 2.10 19.43 15.15
N ALA A 38 2.49 18.20 14.87
CA ALA A 38 3.85 17.73 15.11
C ALA A 38 4.88 18.56 14.33
N ALA A 39 4.58 18.91 13.08
CA ALA A 39 5.46 19.75 12.27
C ALA A 39 5.60 21.17 12.87
N LEU A 40 4.51 21.72 13.38
CA LEU A 40 4.53 23.03 14.04
C LEU A 40 5.34 23.01 15.35
N TRP A 41 5.27 21.90 16.09
CA TRP A 41 6.00 21.75 17.36
C TRP A 41 7.50 21.60 17.17
N LYS A 42 7.95 21.05 16.04
CA LYS A 42 9.38 20.82 15.75
C LYS A 42 10.16 22.11 15.58
N SER A 43 9.50 23.16 15.11
CA SER A 43 10.15 24.46 14.92
C SER A 43 9.15 25.58 15.15
N ARG A 44 9.48 26.48 16.06
CA ARG A 44 8.64 27.64 16.35
C ARG A 44 8.57 28.67 15.24
N GLN A 45 9.47 28.54 14.24
CA GLN A 45 9.54 29.46 13.12
C GLN A 45 8.73 29.00 11.90
N VAL A 46 8.17 27.81 11.98
CA VAL A 46 7.40 27.24 10.87
C VAL A 46 5.97 27.78 10.90
N SER A 47 5.51 28.30 9.77
CA SER A 47 4.12 28.75 9.63
C SER A 47 3.22 27.54 9.35
N LYS A 48 1.92 27.77 9.47
CA LYS A 48 0.92 26.73 9.14
C LYS A 48 1.04 26.29 7.69
N THR A 49 1.32 27.24 6.79
CA THR A 49 1.52 26.94 5.36
C THR A 49 2.75 26.07 5.15
N GLU A 50 3.87 26.41 5.79
CA GLU A 50 5.08 25.60 5.70
C GLU A 50 4.88 24.20 6.28
N ALA A 51 4.18 24.09 7.40
CA ALA A 51 3.85 22.79 8.01
C ALA A 51 3.04 21.94 7.03
N ALA A 52 2.05 22.55 6.37
CA ALA A 52 1.25 21.84 5.37
C ALA A 52 2.09 21.37 4.19
N LEU A 53 3.02 22.20 3.73
CA LEU A 53 3.92 21.85 2.61
C LEU A 53 4.87 20.71 3.00
N PHE A 54 5.41 20.72 4.22
CA PHE A 54 6.26 19.64 4.70
C PHE A 54 5.48 18.33 4.81
N CYS A 55 4.26 18.37 5.34
CA CYS A 55 3.41 17.19 5.43
C CYS A 55 3.06 16.64 4.05
N ALA A 56 2.78 17.52 3.09
CA ALA A 56 2.50 17.12 1.71
C ALA A 56 3.72 16.44 1.08
N LEU A 57 4.91 16.99 1.30
CA LEU A 57 6.15 16.42 0.79
C LEU A 57 6.40 15.03 1.38
N ASP A 58 6.23 14.90 2.70
CA ASP A 58 6.41 13.62 3.39
C ASP A 58 5.41 12.58 2.89
N ALA A 59 4.14 12.97 2.74
CA ALA A 59 3.09 12.08 2.25
C ALA A 59 3.40 11.60 0.83
N PHE A 60 3.87 12.50 -0.02
CA PHE A 60 4.24 12.18 -1.39
C PHE A 60 5.43 11.22 -1.43
N SER A 61 6.42 11.45 -0.57
CA SER A 61 7.59 10.60 -0.44
C SER A 61 7.20 9.19 0.03
N GLU A 62 6.33 9.10 1.03
CA GLU A 62 5.81 7.81 1.52
C GLU A 62 5.03 7.08 0.44
N ALA A 63 4.19 7.80 -0.30
CA ALA A 63 3.41 7.21 -1.39
C ALA A 63 4.33 6.62 -2.46
N LYS A 64 5.40 7.34 -2.82
CA LYS A 64 6.38 6.87 -3.78
C LYS A 64 7.10 5.62 -3.29
N THR A 65 7.52 5.61 -2.02
CA THR A 65 8.18 4.46 -1.42
C THR A 65 7.27 3.24 -1.40
N LEU A 66 5.99 3.43 -1.03
CA LEU A 66 5.01 2.35 -1.01
C LEU A 66 4.74 1.81 -2.40
N ALA A 67 4.68 2.68 -3.41
CA ALA A 67 4.51 2.26 -4.80
C ALA A 67 5.68 1.39 -5.26
N GLU A 68 6.91 1.76 -4.90
CA GLU A 68 8.11 0.98 -5.22
C GLU A 68 8.08 -0.39 -4.53
N LYS A 69 7.69 -0.43 -3.26
CA LYS A 69 7.55 -1.68 -2.50
C LYS A 69 6.49 -2.59 -3.12
N LEU A 70 5.38 -2.01 -3.55
CA LEU A 70 4.31 -2.77 -4.20
C LEU A 70 4.81 -3.39 -5.50
N ASN A 71 5.51 -2.61 -6.33
CA ASN A 71 6.07 -3.10 -7.58
C ASN A 71 7.02 -4.27 -7.34
N ARG A 72 7.87 -4.20 -6.31
CA ARG A 72 8.79 -5.28 -5.96
C ARG A 72 8.04 -6.52 -5.49
N ALA A 73 7.01 -6.32 -4.66
CA ALA A 73 6.20 -7.42 -4.16
C ALA A 73 5.47 -8.14 -5.31
N GLU A 74 4.93 -7.38 -6.26
CA GLU A 74 4.28 -7.94 -7.44
C GLU A 74 5.25 -8.73 -8.31
N ALA A 75 6.47 -8.20 -8.50
CA ALA A 75 7.51 -8.89 -9.25
C ALA A 75 7.92 -10.20 -8.57
N GLN A 76 8.07 -10.19 -7.25
CA GLN A 76 8.37 -11.40 -6.48
C GLN A 76 7.24 -12.41 -6.57
N LEU A 77 6.01 -11.95 -6.51
CA LEU A 77 4.83 -12.83 -6.62
C LEU A 77 4.80 -13.52 -7.99
N GLU A 78 5.09 -12.79 -9.04
CA GLU A 78 5.17 -13.37 -10.40
C GLU A 78 6.24 -14.43 -10.47
N LEU A 79 7.42 -14.19 -9.87
CA LEU A 79 8.51 -15.18 -9.83
C LEU A 79 8.11 -16.43 -9.05
N TYR A 80 7.47 -16.27 -7.88
CA TYR A 80 7.01 -17.39 -7.09
C TYR A 80 5.94 -18.20 -7.83
N THR A 81 5.02 -17.51 -8.49
CA THR A 81 3.96 -18.17 -9.26
C THR A 81 4.57 -18.99 -10.42
N ALA A 82 5.53 -18.43 -11.13
CA ALA A 82 6.22 -19.12 -12.21
C ALA A 82 6.99 -20.34 -11.69
N ASN A 83 7.69 -20.18 -10.55
CA ASN A 83 8.43 -21.27 -9.93
C ASN A 83 7.51 -22.40 -9.46
N LEU A 84 6.37 -22.05 -8.87
CA LEU A 84 5.38 -23.04 -8.43
C LEU A 84 4.83 -23.82 -9.61
N ALA A 85 4.52 -23.15 -10.72
CA ALA A 85 4.03 -23.80 -11.93
C ALA A 85 5.07 -24.78 -12.47
N ARG A 86 6.34 -24.37 -12.51
CA ARG A 86 7.45 -25.22 -12.96
C ARG A 86 7.65 -26.43 -12.06
N MET A 87 7.62 -26.21 -10.74
CA MET A 87 7.76 -27.29 -9.78
C MET A 87 6.62 -28.30 -9.87
N LYS A 88 5.42 -27.81 -10.10
CA LYS A 88 4.26 -28.69 -10.30
C LYS A 88 4.44 -29.54 -11.55
N GLU A 89 4.88 -28.95 -12.65
CA GLU A 89 5.15 -29.68 -13.88
C GLU A 89 6.21 -30.75 -13.68
N GLU A 90 7.32 -30.40 -13.02
CA GLU A 90 8.39 -31.35 -12.72
C GLU A 90 7.88 -32.49 -11.82
N ASN A 91 7.05 -32.16 -10.84
CA ASN A 91 6.48 -33.15 -9.93
C ASN A 91 5.53 -34.10 -10.68
N ASP A 92 4.72 -33.58 -11.59
CA ASP A 92 3.83 -34.40 -12.42
C ASP A 92 4.63 -35.35 -13.31
N LYS A 93 5.73 -34.89 -13.90
CA LYS A 93 6.62 -35.73 -14.72
C LYS A 93 7.26 -36.82 -13.88
N LEU A 94 7.73 -36.51 -12.70
CA LEU A 94 8.34 -37.50 -11.80
C LEU A 94 7.33 -38.53 -11.35
N THR A 95 6.09 -38.11 -11.04
CA THR A 95 5.03 -39.03 -10.66
C THR A 95 4.70 -40.00 -11.79
N ALA A 96 4.59 -39.50 -13.01
CA ALA A 96 4.34 -40.33 -14.17
C ALA A 96 5.48 -41.35 -14.39
N ARG A 97 6.72 -40.90 -14.18
CA ARG A 97 7.90 -41.78 -14.33
C ARG A 97 7.95 -42.86 -13.27
N VAL A 98 7.60 -42.52 -12.03
CA VAL A 98 7.51 -43.49 -10.94
C VAL A 98 6.43 -44.51 -11.22
N ASP A 99 5.25 -44.08 -11.66
CA ASP A 99 4.15 -44.97 -12.03
C ASP A 99 4.53 -45.92 -13.14
N ALA A 100 5.26 -45.43 -14.17
CA ALA A 100 5.72 -46.25 -15.26
C ALA A 100 6.73 -47.32 -14.77
N LEU A 101 7.65 -46.96 -13.90
CA LEU A 101 8.64 -47.87 -13.33
C LEU A 101 7.97 -48.94 -12.44
N GLU A 102 6.98 -48.53 -11.64
CA GLU A 102 6.22 -49.50 -10.84
C GLU A 102 5.44 -50.48 -11.68
N ALA A 103 4.83 -50.00 -12.76
CA ALA A 103 4.13 -50.88 -13.70
C ALA A 103 5.06 -51.92 -14.34
N ARG A 104 6.29 -51.52 -14.69
CA ARG A 104 7.31 -52.44 -15.22
C ARG A 104 7.75 -53.45 -14.16
N ARG A 105 7.86 -53.03 -12.94
CA ARG A 105 8.31 -53.89 -11.83
C ARG A 105 7.28 -54.95 -11.48
N ARG A 106 5.98 -54.69 -11.70
CA ARG A 106 4.89 -55.62 -11.39
C ARG A 106 4.73 -56.75 -12.44
N LYS A 107 5.38 -56.66 -13.56
CA LYS A 107 5.30 -57.70 -14.59
C LYS A 107 6.28 -58.84 -14.26
#